data_10bf5c89d31d09c8f113587435a01594
#
_entry.id   10bf5c89d31d09c8f113587435a01594
#
_cell.length_a   1.000
_cell.length_b   1.000
_cell.length_c   1.000
_cell.angle_alpha   90.00
_cell.angle_beta   90.00
_cell.angle_gamma   90.00
#
_symmetry.space_group_name_H-M   'P 1'
#
loop_
_entity.id
_entity.type
_entity.pdbx_description
1 polymer ?
#
loop_
_entity_poly.entity_id
_entity_poly.type
_entity_poly.pdbx_seq_one_letter_code
_entity_poly.pdbx_strand_id
1 'polypeptide(L)'
;MGVITDKQKRAFWGQLAAACRNLGITSEEKDAYRHAVLEEAAGVRHLSDVNSTTGFEAVMQRLAADAGDWARAASFTIGNTRRIAAMVEDCARQVFELTGNANGDAVSYAKGILQRAGLKRAEALDGKAWYLDYAEATPVKIFQMLDSHRRRLIWRRRRETGTHIRLAYSFGTSYTEGGKQ
;
A
#
# COMPACT_ATOMS: atom_id res chain seq x y z
N MET A 1 -3.24 14.16 -23.04
CA MET A 1 -3.46 13.09 -22.06
C MET A 1 -3.83 11.82 -22.81
N GLY A 2 -3.12 10.70 -22.57
CA GLY A 2 -3.43 9.45 -23.26
C GLY A 2 -4.64 8.76 -22.62
N VAL A 3 -5.54 8.26 -23.46
CA VAL A 3 -6.70 7.48 -23.01
C VAL A 3 -6.25 6.07 -22.63
N ILE A 4 -6.82 5.50 -21.56
CA ILE A 4 -6.56 4.12 -21.15
C ILE A 4 -7.06 3.14 -22.23
N THR A 5 -6.16 2.28 -22.69
CA THR A 5 -6.45 1.24 -23.68
C THR A 5 -7.28 0.10 -23.12
N ASP A 6 -7.95 -0.68 -23.95
CA ASP A 6 -8.72 -1.85 -23.50
C ASP A 6 -7.83 -2.94 -22.89
N LYS A 7 -6.55 -3.03 -23.30
CA LYS A 7 -5.56 -3.90 -22.66
C LYS A 7 -5.30 -3.47 -21.23
N GLN A 8 -5.15 -2.16 -21.00
CA GLN A 8 -4.95 -1.59 -19.66
C GLN A 8 -6.20 -1.78 -18.77
N LYS A 9 -7.40 -1.57 -19.33
CA LYS A 9 -8.65 -1.82 -18.61
C LYS A 9 -8.74 -3.29 -18.15
N ARG A 10 -8.47 -4.24 -19.04
CA ARG A 10 -8.47 -5.67 -18.69
C ARG A 10 -7.43 -5.99 -17.59
N ALA A 11 -6.23 -5.43 -17.68
CA ALA A 11 -5.20 -5.60 -16.66
C ALA A 11 -5.64 -5.02 -15.30
N PHE A 12 -6.27 -3.84 -15.29
CA PHE A 12 -6.81 -3.23 -14.08
C PHE A 12 -7.85 -4.13 -13.40
N TRP A 13 -8.86 -4.61 -14.15
CA TRP A 13 -9.93 -5.43 -13.57
C TRP A 13 -9.41 -6.78 -13.03
N GLY A 14 -8.46 -7.38 -13.72
CA GLY A 14 -7.81 -8.61 -13.25
C GLY A 14 -7.04 -8.39 -11.95
N GLN A 15 -6.28 -7.30 -11.87
CA GLN A 15 -5.50 -6.98 -10.67
C GLN A 15 -6.39 -6.53 -9.50
N LEU A 16 -7.45 -5.76 -9.77
CA LEU A 16 -8.45 -5.39 -8.76
C LEU A 16 -9.11 -6.64 -8.14
N ALA A 17 -9.49 -7.61 -8.96
CA ALA A 17 -10.07 -8.85 -8.46
C ALA A 17 -9.09 -9.65 -7.59
N ALA A 18 -7.81 -9.68 -7.95
CA ALA A 18 -6.76 -10.32 -7.15
C ALA A 18 -6.57 -9.59 -5.81
N ALA A 19 -6.51 -8.26 -5.83
CA ALA A 19 -6.40 -7.44 -4.62
C ALA A 19 -7.61 -7.65 -3.69
N CYS A 20 -8.84 -7.63 -4.22
CA CYS A 20 -10.04 -7.88 -3.42
C CYS A 20 -9.98 -9.25 -2.72
N ARG A 21 -9.57 -10.31 -3.42
CA ARG A 21 -9.43 -11.64 -2.80
C ARG A 21 -8.39 -11.63 -1.67
N ASN A 22 -7.23 -11.06 -1.89
CA ASN A 22 -6.16 -11.04 -0.90
C ASN A 22 -6.51 -10.21 0.34
N LEU A 23 -7.21 -9.09 0.17
CA LEU A 23 -7.65 -8.21 1.27
C LEU A 23 -8.95 -8.68 1.93
N GLY A 24 -9.64 -9.67 1.36
CA GLY A 24 -10.94 -10.12 1.83
C GLY A 24 -12.05 -9.08 1.62
N ILE A 25 -11.97 -8.28 0.54
CA ILE A 25 -12.99 -7.31 0.14
C ILE A 25 -14.19 -8.07 -0.43
N THR A 26 -15.37 -7.80 0.12
CA THR A 26 -16.62 -8.41 -0.37
C THR A 26 -17.07 -7.81 -1.71
N SER A 27 -18.02 -8.46 -2.37
CA SER A 27 -18.61 -7.93 -3.61
C SER A 27 -19.25 -6.56 -3.41
N GLU A 28 -19.87 -6.33 -2.26
CA GLU A 28 -20.53 -5.06 -1.89
C GLU A 28 -19.53 -3.93 -1.65
N GLU A 29 -18.37 -4.26 -1.09
CA GLU A 29 -17.28 -3.30 -0.81
C GLU A 29 -16.41 -2.99 -2.04
N LYS A 30 -16.46 -3.84 -3.07
CA LYS A 30 -15.56 -3.77 -4.22
C LYS A 30 -15.57 -2.42 -4.93
N ASP A 31 -16.74 -1.81 -5.08
CA ASP A 31 -16.88 -0.52 -5.75
C ASP A 31 -16.26 0.61 -4.92
N ALA A 32 -16.52 0.61 -3.61
CA ALA A 32 -15.90 1.57 -2.68
C ALA A 32 -14.38 1.41 -2.62
N TYR A 33 -13.88 0.19 -2.63
CA TYR A 33 -12.45 -0.09 -2.69
C TYR A 33 -11.83 0.41 -4.01
N ARG A 34 -12.48 0.15 -5.15
CA ARG A 34 -12.05 0.66 -6.46
C ARG A 34 -11.89 2.18 -6.47
N HIS A 35 -12.90 2.91 -5.98
CA HIS A 35 -12.82 4.37 -5.90
C HIS A 35 -11.70 4.83 -4.96
N ALA A 36 -11.55 4.21 -3.81
CA ALA A 36 -10.47 4.54 -2.88
C ALA A 36 -9.09 4.37 -3.52
N VAL A 37 -8.86 3.27 -4.25
CA VAL A 37 -7.60 3.03 -4.97
C VAL A 37 -7.34 4.09 -6.03
N LEU A 38 -8.34 4.45 -6.83
CA LEU A 38 -8.21 5.46 -7.88
C LEU A 38 -7.96 6.86 -7.32
N GLU A 39 -8.69 7.26 -6.27
CA GLU A 39 -8.50 8.55 -5.59
C GLU A 39 -7.12 8.66 -4.96
N GLU A 40 -6.69 7.63 -4.24
CA GLU A 40 -5.41 7.68 -3.53
C GLU A 40 -4.19 7.57 -4.45
N ALA A 41 -4.27 6.74 -5.50
CA ALA A 41 -3.13 6.49 -6.37
C ALA A 41 -3.02 7.48 -7.54
N ALA A 42 -4.15 7.98 -8.05
CA ALA A 42 -4.18 8.83 -9.24
C ALA A 42 -4.95 10.14 -9.07
N GLY A 43 -5.56 10.39 -7.89
CA GLY A 43 -6.33 11.61 -7.62
C GLY A 43 -7.64 11.73 -8.39
N VAL A 44 -8.16 10.61 -8.92
CA VAL A 44 -9.39 10.59 -9.75
C VAL A 44 -10.37 9.53 -9.26
N ARG A 45 -11.65 9.70 -9.56
CA ARG A 45 -12.70 8.73 -9.15
C ARG A 45 -12.98 7.65 -10.19
N HIS A 46 -12.78 7.96 -11.47
CA HIS A 46 -13.10 7.04 -12.55
C HIS A 46 -11.84 6.58 -13.29
N LEU A 47 -11.84 5.33 -13.70
CA LEU A 47 -10.73 4.73 -14.44
C LEU A 47 -10.48 5.44 -15.77
N SER A 48 -11.53 5.96 -16.41
CA SER A 48 -11.45 6.76 -17.63
C SER A 48 -10.63 8.03 -17.49
N ASP A 49 -10.55 8.58 -16.29
CA ASP A 49 -9.91 9.87 -16.01
C ASP A 49 -8.43 9.70 -15.62
N VAL A 50 -7.99 8.45 -15.45
CA VAL A 50 -6.61 8.12 -15.11
C VAL A 50 -5.70 8.42 -16.30
N ASN A 51 -4.61 9.15 -16.06
CA ASN A 51 -3.56 9.31 -17.06
C ASN A 51 -2.97 7.94 -17.43
N SER A 52 -2.90 7.63 -18.74
CA SER A 52 -2.51 6.31 -19.25
C SER A 52 -1.07 5.88 -18.98
N THR A 53 -0.21 6.78 -18.48
CA THR A 53 1.17 6.52 -18.11
C THR A 53 1.33 6.51 -16.58
N THR A 54 1.72 7.63 -16.01
CA THR A 54 2.09 7.72 -14.59
C THR A 54 0.95 7.41 -13.63
N GLY A 55 -0.27 7.87 -13.92
CA GLY A 55 -1.44 7.58 -13.09
C GLY A 55 -1.81 6.10 -13.12
N PHE A 56 -1.79 5.48 -14.31
CA PHE A 56 -2.10 4.07 -14.46
C PHE A 56 -1.04 3.18 -13.76
N GLU A 57 0.23 3.52 -13.88
CA GLU A 57 1.31 2.81 -13.20
C GLU A 57 1.15 2.87 -11.67
N ALA A 58 0.83 4.03 -11.10
CA ALA A 58 0.60 4.19 -9.67
C ALA A 58 -0.57 3.33 -9.18
N VAL A 59 -1.68 3.31 -9.93
CA VAL A 59 -2.85 2.46 -9.63
C VAL A 59 -2.47 0.97 -9.69
N MET A 60 -1.75 0.55 -10.73
CA MET A 60 -1.36 -0.85 -10.90
C MET A 60 -0.35 -1.29 -9.84
N GLN A 61 0.59 -0.43 -9.45
CA GLN A 61 1.49 -0.66 -8.34
C GLN A 61 0.72 -0.92 -7.04
N ARG A 62 -0.26 -0.06 -6.74
CA ARG A 62 -1.10 -0.18 -5.55
C ARG A 62 -1.85 -1.50 -5.54
N LEU A 63 -2.54 -1.82 -6.64
CA LEU A 63 -3.30 -3.05 -6.77
C LEU A 63 -2.40 -4.31 -6.72
N ALA A 64 -1.20 -4.26 -7.29
CA ALA A 64 -0.25 -5.37 -7.20
C ALA A 64 0.20 -5.64 -5.75
N ALA A 65 0.49 -4.58 -4.99
CA ALA A 65 0.82 -4.71 -3.58
C ALA A 65 -0.35 -5.29 -2.77
N ASP A 66 -1.57 -4.81 -3.01
CA ASP A 66 -2.77 -5.30 -2.36
C ASP A 66 -3.12 -6.75 -2.73
N ALA A 67 -2.75 -7.19 -3.93
CA ALA A 67 -2.87 -8.57 -4.37
C ALA A 67 -1.78 -9.50 -3.78
N GLY A 68 -0.77 -8.96 -3.09
CA GLY A 68 0.37 -9.72 -2.58
C GLY A 68 1.43 -10.02 -3.65
N ASP A 69 1.33 -9.41 -4.84
CA ASP A 69 2.33 -9.53 -5.91
C ASP A 69 3.44 -8.47 -5.71
N TRP A 70 4.27 -8.73 -4.71
CA TRP A 70 5.34 -7.82 -4.28
C TRP A 70 6.40 -7.56 -5.35
N ALA A 71 6.69 -8.57 -6.17
CA ALA A 71 7.67 -8.43 -7.25
C ALA A 71 7.16 -7.43 -8.30
N ARG A 72 5.90 -7.57 -8.69
CA ARG A 72 5.26 -6.65 -9.63
C ARG A 72 5.09 -5.26 -9.05
N ALA A 73 4.65 -5.15 -7.80
CA ALA A 73 4.53 -3.86 -7.12
C ALA A 73 5.87 -3.12 -7.07
N ALA A 74 6.95 -3.81 -6.73
CA ALA A 74 8.30 -3.24 -6.67
C ALA A 74 8.83 -2.79 -8.05
N SER A 75 8.39 -3.41 -9.14
CA SER A 75 8.83 -3.04 -10.50
C SER A 75 8.38 -1.63 -10.92
N PHE A 76 7.33 -1.09 -10.31
CA PHE A 76 6.83 0.26 -10.59
C PHE A 76 7.50 1.35 -9.73
N THR A 77 8.35 0.99 -8.78
CA THR A 77 8.83 1.95 -7.79
C THR A 77 10.18 2.52 -8.17
N ILE A 78 10.20 3.79 -8.45
CA ILE A 78 11.41 4.60 -8.53
C ILE A 78 11.33 5.60 -7.37
N GLY A 79 12.06 5.36 -6.29
CA GLY A 79 11.99 6.19 -5.10
C GLY A 79 13.34 6.51 -4.49
N ASN A 80 13.42 7.65 -3.83
CA ASN A 80 14.56 8.02 -3.00
C ASN A 80 14.63 7.09 -1.78
N THR A 81 15.73 6.36 -1.63
CA THR A 81 15.94 5.36 -0.57
C THR A 81 15.72 5.91 0.86
N ARG A 82 16.12 7.15 1.12
CA ARG A 82 15.90 7.79 2.44
C ARG A 82 14.44 8.02 2.75
N ARG A 83 13.66 8.42 1.75
CA ARG A 83 12.22 8.62 1.89
C ARG A 83 11.50 7.30 2.13
N ILE A 84 11.89 6.26 1.39
CA ILE A 84 11.32 4.92 1.57
C ILE A 84 11.64 4.38 2.97
N ALA A 85 12.85 4.59 3.47
CA ALA A 85 13.22 4.22 4.83
C ALA A 85 12.30 4.84 5.88
N ALA A 86 12.07 6.16 5.79
CA ALA A 86 11.14 6.85 6.69
C ALA A 86 9.70 6.33 6.56
N MET A 87 9.26 5.97 5.35
CA MET A 87 7.94 5.40 5.11
C MET A 87 7.80 4.00 5.71
N VAL A 88 8.86 3.17 5.71
CA VAL A 88 8.86 1.85 6.36
C VAL A 88 8.62 1.98 7.86
N GLU A 89 9.37 2.87 8.52
CA GLU A 89 9.26 3.11 9.96
C GLU A 89 7.87 3.63 10.35
N ASP A 90 7.39 4.62 9.63
CA ASP A 90 6.08 5.21 9.91
C ASP A 90 4.94 4.20 9.61
N CYS A 91 5.05 3.42 8.55
CA CYS A 91 4.09 2.37 8.24
C CYS A 91 4.07 1.28 9.31
N ALA A 92 5.23 0.85 9.83
CA ALA A 92 5.32 -0.11 10.91
C ALA A 92 4.60 0.40 12.17
N ARG A 93 4.81 1.66 12.54
CA ARG A 93 4.13 2.32 13.66
C ARG A 93 2.60 2.33 13.47
N GLN A 94 2.12 2.79 12.31
CA GLN A 94 0.68 2.86 12.02
C GLN A 94 0.02 1.48 12.01
N VAL A 95 0.68 0.47 11.46
CA VAL A 95 0.18 -0.91 11.48
C VAL A 95 0.00 -1.39 12.91
N PHE A 96 0.96 -1.11 13.77
CA PHE A 96 0.89 -1.48 15.19
C PHE A 96 -0.26 -0.76 15.91
N GLU A 97 -0.38 0.56 15.74
CA GLU A 97 -1.48 1.36 16.30
C GLU A 97 -2.87 0.86 15.86
N LEU A 98 -3.01 0.44 14.60
CA LEU A 98 -4.25 -0.13 14.07
C LEU A 98 -4.65 -1.47 14.71
N THR A 99 -3.73 -2.20 15.31
CA THR A 99 -4.08 -3.44 16.02
C THR A 99 -4.79 -3.20 17.34
N GLY A 100 -4.65 -2.01 17.91
CA GLY A 100 -5.12 -1.71 19.27
C GLY A 100 -4.36 -2.44 20.38
N ASN A 101 -3.24 -3.06 20.05
CA ASN A 101 -2.45 -3.86 20.99
C ASN A 101 -1.62 -2.93 21.87
N ALA A 102 -1.83 -2.96 23.20
CA ALA A 102 -1.07 -2.16 24.14
C ALA A 102 0.30 -2.80 24.51
N ASN A 103 0.47 -4.08 24.20
CA ASN A 103 1.65 -4.86 24.58
C ASN A 103 2.52 -5.13 23.35
N GLY A 104 3.80 -4.73 23.42
CA GLY A 104 4.77 -4.91 22.35
C GLY A 104 5.23 -3.60 21.71
N ASP A 105 5.95 -3.73 20.63
CA ASP A 105 6.44 -2.59 19.85
C ASP A 105 6.18 -2.77 18.35
N ALA A 106 6.19 -1.64 17.64
CA ALA A 106 5.90 -1.57 16.22
C ALA A 106 6.88 -2.39 15.36
N VAL A 107 8.16 -2.42 15.74
CA VAL A 107 9.21 -3.12 15.00
C VAL A 107 9.03 -4.63 15.11
N SER A 108 8.82 -5.15 16.33
CA SER A 108 8.58 -6.58 16.55
C SER A 108 7.32 -7.05 15.83
N TYR A 109 6.26 -6.24 15.83
CA TYR A 109 5.04 -6.55 15.11
C TYR A 109 5.25 -6.58 13.59
N ALA A 110 5.95 -5.58 13.04
CA ALA A 110 6.31 -5.52 11.63
C ALA A 110 7.16 -6.72 11.20
N LYS A 111 8.18 -7.09 11.99
CA LYS A 111 8.99 -8.29 11.77
C LYS A 111 8.14 -9.56 11.70
N GLY A 112 7.14 -9.69 12.58
CA GLY A 112 6.21 -10.80 12.56
C GLY A 112 5.35 -10.86 11.30
N ILE A 113 4.95 -9.71 10.73
CA ILE A 113 4.24 -9.65 9.44
C ILE A 113 5.15 -10.17 8.32
N LEU A 114 6.39 -9.67 8.24
CA LEU A 114 7.33 -10.05 7.19
C LEU A 114 7.69 -11.54 7.25
N GLN A 115 7.87 -12.08 8.45
CA GLN A 115 8.11 -13.49 8.66
C GLN A 115 6.95 -14.37 8.19
N ARG A 116 5.70 -14.00 8.53
CA ARG A 116 4.50 -14.71 8.04
C ARG A 116 4.33 -14.61 6.51
N ALA A 117 4.85 -13.55 5.91
CA ALA A 117 4.90 -13.40 4.47
C ALA A 117 6.07 -14.16 3.80
N GLY A 118 6.81 -14.97 4.56
CA GLY A 118 7.87 -15.84 4.06
C GLY A 118 9.25 -15.19 3.94
N LEU A 119 9.43 -13.95 4.40
CA LEU A 119 10.75 -13.33 4.42
C LEU A 119 11.60 -13.90 5.56
N LYS A 120 12.75 -14.40 5.21
CA LYS A 120 13.76 -14.87 6.19
C LYS A 120 14.59 -13.69 6.65
N ARG A 121 14.73 -13.56 7.97
CA ARG A 121 15.63 -12.60 8.59
C ARG A 121 17.06 -13.12 8.45
N ALA A 122 17.95 -12.29 7.93
CA ALA A 122 19.39 -12.51 8.07
C ALA A 122 19.82 -12.18 9.52
N GLU A 123 21.06 -12.53 9.89
CA GLU A 123 21.61 -12.11 11.19
C GLU A 123 21.55 -10.58 11.32
N ALA A 124 21.09 -10.12 12.49
CA ALA A 124 20.96 -8.70 12.77
C ALA A 124 22.33 -8.03 12.66
N LEU A 125 22.43 -7.05 11.80
CA LEU A 125 23.62 -6.21 11.67
C LEU A 125 23.50 -5.09 12.70
N ASP A 126 24.29 -5.13 13.74
CA ASP A 126 24.31 -4.13 14.79
C ASP A 126 24.40 -2.70 14.22
N GLY A 127 23.51 -1.81 14.72
CA GLY A 127 23.48 -0.39 14.36
C GLY A 127 22.83 -0.04 13.03
N LYS A 128 22.24 -1.01 12.31
CA LYS A 128 21.48 -0.75 11.08
C LYS A 128 19.98 -0.74 11.33
N ALA A 129 19.27 -0.08 10.42
CA ALA A 129 17.82 -0.09 10.44
C ALA A 129 17.28 -1.52 10.32
N TRP A 130 16.34 -1.90 11.17
CA TRP A 130 15.83 -3.26 11.32
C TRP A 130 15.31 -3.91 10.01
N TYR A 131 14.83 -3.11 9.07
CA TYR A 131 14.33 -3.58 7.77
C TYR A 131 15.47 -4.01 6.83
N LEU A 132 16.71 -3.65 7.12
CA LEU A 132 17.89 -4.12 6.38
C LEU A 132 18.29 -5.56 6.78
N ASP A 133 17.71 -6.09 7.85
CA ASP A 133 17.91 -7.49 8.26
C ASP A 133 17.33 -8.50 7.26
N TYR A 134 16.59 -8.04 6.25
CA TYR A 134 15.96 -8.89 5.24
C TYR A 134 16.71 -8.77 3.90
N ALA A 135 17.76 -9.61 3.73
CA ALA A 135 18.64 -9.55 2.56
C ALA A 135 17.91 -9.77 1.21
N GLU A 136 16.80 -10.51 1.22
CA GLU A 136 16.00 -10.81 0.03
C GLU A 136 14.95 -9.76 -0.30
N ALA A 137 14.85 -8.70 0.51
CA ALA A 137 13.81 -7.69 0.35
C ALA A 137 14.38 -6.27 0.37
N THR A 138 14.09 -5.52 -0.69
CA THR A 138 14.40 -4.08 -0.70
C THR A 138 13.49 -3.33 0.29
N PRO A 139 13.90 -2.18 0.81
CA PRO A 139 13.04 -1.33 1.66
C PRO A 139 11.69 -1.01 1.00
N VAL A 140 11.66 -0.89 -0.32
CA VAL A 140 10.42 -0.71 -1.11
C VAL A 140 9.49 -1.89 -0.96
N LYS A 141 10.00 -3.11 -1.12
CA LYS A 141 9.21 -4.34 -0.97
C LYS A 141 8.66 -4.46 0.46
N ILE A 142 9.49 -4.17 1.46
CA ILE A 142 9.09 -4.19 2.87
C ILE A 142 7.98 -3.18 3.12
N PHE A 143 8.14 -1.93 2.66
CA PHE A 143 7.11 -0.91 2.76
C PHE A 143 5.79 -1.38 2.15
N GLN A 144 5.80 -1.93 0.93
CA GLN A 144 4.60 -2.39 0.25
C GLN A 144 3.88 -3.52 1.00
N MET A 145 4.65 -4.43 1.61
CA MET A 145 4.09 -5.53 2.41
C MET A 145 3.40 -5.00 3.67
N LEU A 146 4.04 -4.07 4.38
CA LEU A 146 3.48 -3.44 5.57
C LEU A 146 2.25 -2.59 5.23
N ASP A 147 2.32 -1.81 4.16
CA ASP A 147 1.24 -0.95 3.71
C ASP A 147 0.01 -1.75 3.24
N SER A 148 0.20 -2.86 2.55
CA SER A 148 -0.90 -3.77 2.22
C SER A 148 -1.54 -4.36 3.49
N HIS A 149 -0.75 -4.75 4.49
CA HIS A 149 -1.27 -5.21 5.77
C HIS A 149 -2.03 -4.10 6.51
N ARG A 150 -1.52 -2.87 6.51
CA ARG A 150 -2.18 -1.68 7.04
C ARG A 150 -3.56 -1.49 6.41
N ARG A 151 -3.66 -1.53 5.09
CA ARG A 151 -4.93 -1.41 4.36
C ARG A 151 -5.91 -2.51 4.74
N ARG A 152 -5.44 -3.75 4.89
CA ARG A 152 -6.27 -4.86 5.37
C ARG A 152 -6.87 -4.58 6.76
N LEU A 153 -6.07 -4.05 7.68
CA LEU A 153 -6.54 -3.70 9.03
C LEU A 153 -7.58 -2.57 8.99
N ILE A 154 -7.35 -1.55 8.16
CA ILE A 154 -8.28 -0.43 7.98
C ILE A 154 -9.62 -0.92 7.43
N TRP A 155 -9.62 -1.77 6.40
CA TRP A 155 -10.84 -2.33 5.85
C TRP A 155 -11.57 -3.24 6.83
N ARG A 156 -10.85 -4.02 7.64
CA ARG A 156 -11.44 -4.79 8.73
C ARG A 156 -12.10 -3.87 9.75
N ARG A 157 -11.39 -2.86 10.24
CA ARG A 157 -11.89 -1.92 11.23
C ARG A 157 -13.09 -1.13 10.71
N ARG A 158 -13.10 -0.75 9.44
CA ARG A 158 -14.25 -0.11 8.80
C ARG A 158 -15.51 -1.00 8.84
N ARG A 159 -15.37 -2.29 8.59
CA ARG A 159 -16.49 -3.24 8.69
C ARG A 159 -17.02 -3.36 10.13
N GLU A 160 -16.12 -3.37 11.11
CA GLU A 160 -16.47 -3.51 12.51
C GLU A 160 -17.11 -2.24 13.10
N THR A 161 -16.67 -1.06 12.69
CA THR A 161 -17.09 0.21 13.30
C THR A 161 -18.01 1.06 12.41
N GLY A 162 -18.18 0.73 11.14
CA GLY A 162 -18.89 1.57 10.18
C GLY A 162 -18.17 2.90 9.85
N THR A 163 -16.98 3.13 10.41
CA THR A 163 -16.28 4.42 10.31
C THR A 163 -15.39 4.48 9.08
N HIS A 164 -15.50 5.56 8.30
CA HIS A 164 -14.56 5.85 7.22
C HIS A 164 -13.24 6.35 7.81
N ILE A 165 -12.25 5.46 7.87
CA ILE A 165 -10.87 5.85 8.21
C ILE A 165 -10.23 6.37 6.93
N ARG A 166 -9.96 7.67 6.85
CA ARG A 166 -9.13 8.24 5.77
C ARG A 166 -7.73 7.65 5.86
N LEU A 167 -7.25 7.07 4.76
CA LEU A 167 -5.85 6.68 4.62
C LEU A 167 -5.03 7.96 4.44
N ALA A 168 -4.37 8.42 5.50
CA ALA A 168 -3.47 9.57 5.45
C ALA A 168 -2.12 9.15 4.85
N TYR A 169 -2.09 8.76 3.57
CA TYR A 169 -0.87 8.64 2.79
C TYR A 169 -1.08 9.21 1.41
N SER A 170 -0.59 10.42 1.24
CA SER A 170 -0.21 10.91 -0.07
C SER A 170 1.21 10.42 -0.35
N PHE A 171 1.41 9.62 -1.38
CA PHE A 171 2.70 9.53 -2.03
C PHE A 171 3.06 10.93 -2.54
N GLY A 172 3.60 11.77 -1.64
CA GLY A 172 4.36 12.97 -1.94
C GLY A 172 3.88 13.91 -3.04
N THR A 173 2.59 14.05 -3.25
CA THR A 173 2.03 15.26 -3.84
C THR A 173 1.67 16.19 -2.69
N SER A 174 2.54 17.16 -2.43
CA SER A 174 2.18 18.32 -1.64
C SER A 174 1.07 19.06 -2.41
N TYR A 175 -0.18 18.72 -2.14
CA TYR A 175 -1.27 19.63 -2.42
C TYR A 175 -1.17 20.73 -1.37
N THR A 176 -0.57 21.84 -1.73
CA THR A 176 -0.82 23.12 -1.07
C THR A 176 -2.30 23.39 -1.25
N GLU A 177 -3.07 23.24 -0.18
CA GLU A 177 -4.38 23.85 -0.12
C GLU A 177 -4.19 25.35 -0.30
N GLY A 178 -4.44 25.82 -1.52
CA GLY A 178 -4.56 27.23 -1.81
C GLY A 178 -5.78 27.75 -1.10
N GLY A 179 -5.55 28.42 0.05
CA GLY A 179 -6.57 29.19 0.72
C GLY A 179 -7.17 30.18 -0.25
N LYS A 180 -8.47 30.12 -0.42
CA LYS A 180 -9.26 31.26 -0.89
C LYS A 180 -9.90 31.89 0.33
N GLN A 181 -9.41 33.10 0.64
CA GLN A 181 -10.15 34.09 1.41
C GLN A 181 -11.38 34.52 0.60
#